data_201fb9d0c1549b3780c4e291b6fd2210
#
_entry.id   201fb9d0c1549b3780c4e291b6fd2210
#
_cell.length_a   1.000
_cell.length_b   1.000
_cell.length_c   1.000
_cell.angle_alpha   90.00
_cell.angle_beta   90.00
_cell.angle_gamma   90.00
#
_symmetry.space_group_name_H-M   'P 1'
#
loop_
_entity.id
_entity.type
_entity.pdbx_description
1 polymer ?
#
loop_
_entity_poly.entity_id
_entity_poly.type
_entity_poly.pdbx_seq_one_letter_code
_entity_poly.pdbx_strand_id
1 'polypeptide(L)'
;TLGNRQACEFLPAPGVSAAQLAEAAQLSSLADETPEGRSVVALARERHGLPDRSSADFPGEFVPFTAQTRMSGVDLQSPQGLRSLRKGAADAVRRHVEAAGGSFPAQVQLSVDNVSRKGSTPLVVADGAKVLGVIELKDIVKPGMRERFAELRRMGIKTVMVTGDNPLTAAAIAAEAAAM
;
A
#
# COMPACT_ATOMS: atom_id res chain seq x y z
N THR A 1 5.12 15.49 -8.58
CA THR A 1 5.25 14.33 -7.68
C THR A 1 5.73 13.14 -8.48
N LEU A 2 6.99 12.84 -8.42
CA LEU A 2 7.56 11.60 -8.91
C LEU A 2 7.16 10.49 -7.94
N GLY A 3 6.00 9.83 -8.18
CA GLY A 3 5.62 8.51 -7.68
C GLY A 3 6.24 8.02 -6.36
N ASN A 4 6.22 8.83 -5.31
CA ASN A 4 6.83 8.46 -4.03
C ASN A 4 5.73 8.14 -3.01
N ARG A 5 4.84 7.22 -3.40
CA ARG A 5 3.83 6.69 -2.50
C ARG A 5 4.50 5.83 -1.45
N GLN A 6 4.14 6.06 -0.20
CA GLN A 6 4.66 5.29 0.92
C GLN A 6 3.51 4.70 1.73
N ALA A 7 3.72 3.48 2.21
CA ALA A 7 2.80 2.85 3.13
C ALA A 7 2.76 3.64 4.45
N CYS A 8 1.57 4.01 4.89
CA CYS A 8 1.38 4.78 6.12
C CYS A 8 0.51 4.07 7.14
N GLU A 9 -0.35 3.14 6.73
CA GLU A 9 -1.25 2.43 7.63
C GLU A 9 -1.63 1.04 7.13
N PHE A 10 -1.86 0.12 8.09
CA PHE A 10 -2.46 -1.20 7.87
C PHE A 10 -3.85 -1.22 8.48
N LEU A 11 -4.86 -1.51 7.66
CA LEU A 11 -6.28 -1.57 8.02
C LEU A 11 -6.77 -3.04 7.96
N PRO A 12 -6.79 -3.77 9.10
CA PRO A 12 -7.13 -5.19 9.09
C PRO A 12 -8.60 -5.43 8.73
N ALA A 13 -8.85 -6.57 8.07
CA ALA A 13 -10.20 -7.07 7.85
C ALA A 13 -10.81 -7.58 9.18
N PRO A 14 -12.14 -7.69 9.29
CA PRO A 14 -12.79 -8.27 10.46
C PRO A 14 -12.22 -9.66 10.81
N GLY A 15 -11.84 -9.84 12.07
CA GLY A 15 -11.26 -11.09 12.56
C GLY A 15 -9.80 -11.33 12.17
N VAL A 16 -9.11 -10.33 11.62
CA VAL A 16 -7.68 -10.37 11.33
C VAL A 16 -6.97 -9.39 12.27
N SER A 17 -5.87 -9.82 12.90
CA SER A 17 -5.07 -8.90 13.71
C SER A 17 -4.19 -8.01 12.84
N ALA A 18 -3.83 -6.83 13.37
CA ALA A 18 -2.90 -5.93 12.68
C ALA A 18 -1.53 -6.60 12.41
N ALA A 19 -1.07 -7.46 13.33
CA ALA A 19 0.17 -8.20 13.16
C ALA A 19 0.09 -9.22 12.01
N GLN A 20 -1.02 -9.93 11.87
CA GLN A 20 -1.23 -10.86 10.76
C GLN A 20 -1.24 -10.15 9.41
N LEU A 21 -1.93 -9.01 9.31
CA LEU A 21 -1.91 -8.20 8.09
C LEU A 21 -0.51 -7.67 7.79
N ALA A 22 0.19 -7.13 8.79
CA ALA A 22 1.53 -6.59 8.62
C ALA A 22 2.54 -7.66 8.17
N GLU A 23 2.47 -8.87 8.73
CA GLU A 23 3.31 -9.98 8.30
C GLU A 23 3.05 -10.37 6.85
N ALA A 24 1.79 -10.56 6.47
CA ALA A 24 1.43 -10.90 5.10
C ALA A 24 1.81 -9.78 4.10
N ALA A 25 1.64 -8.52 4.50
CA ALA A 25 2.06 -7.36 3.73
C ALA A 25 3.59 -7.31 3.54
N GLN A 26 4.35 -7.56 4.61
CA GLN A 26 5.82 -7.67 4.54
C GLN A 26 6.24 -8.77 3.58
N LEU A 27 5.75 -10.00 3.78
CA LEU A 27 6.15 -11.17 3.00
C LEU A 27 5.81 -11.01 1.52
N SER A 28 4.62 -10.52 1.19
CA SER A 28 4.22 -10.25 -0.21
C SER A 28 4.96 -9.08 -0.86
N SER A 29 5.78 -8.34 -0.09
CA SER A 29 6.53 -7.18 -0.58
C SER A 29 8.05 -7.39 -0.57
N LEU A 30 8.58 -8.52 -0.08
CA LEU A 30 10.03 -8.73 0.06
C LEU A 30 10.79 -8.63 -1.26
N ALA A 31 10.21 -9.12 -2.36
CA ALA A 31 10.82 -9.04 -3.69
C ALA A 31 10.39 -7.80 -4.49
N ASP A 32 9.58 -6.93 -3.90
CA ASP A 32 9.10 -5.70 -4.55
C ASP A 32 10.08 -4.56 -4.30
N GLU A 33 11.00 -4.35 -5.26
CA GLU A 33 12.04 -3.32 -5.17
C GLU A 33 11.55 -1.89 -5.46
N THR A 34 10.25 -1.71 -5.71
CA THR A 34 9.69 -0.37 -5.87
C THR A 34 9.75 0.44 -4.57
N PRO A 35 9.75 1.77 -4.62
CA PRO A 35 9.65 2.59 -3.41
C PRO A 35 8.44 2.21 -2.54
N GLU A 36 7.32 1.88 -3.17
CA GLU A 36 6.10 1.42 -2.52
C GLU A 36 6.33 0.10 -1.77
N GLY A 37 6.89 -0.91 -2.43
CA GLY A 37 7.18 -2.22 -1.82
C GLY A 37 8.11 -2.10 -0.63
N ARG A 38 9.21 -1.36 -0.78
CA ARG A 38 10.15 -1.09 0.32
C ARG A 38 9.48 -0.37 1.49
N SER A 39 8.57 0.57 1.23
CA SER A 39 7.86 1.29 2.28
C SER A 39 6.91 0.39 3.09
N VAL A 40 6.30 -0.61 2.45
CA VAL A 40 5.46 -1.60 3.14
C VAL A 40 6.31 -2.43 4.10
N VAL A 41 7.47 -2.91 3.65
CA VAL A 41 8.40 -3.66 4.51
C VAL A 41 8.89 -2.83 5.69
N ALA A 42 9.27 -1.55 5.44
CA ALA A 42 9.70 -0.63 6.47
C ALA A 42 8.60 -0.40 7.52
N LEU A 43 7.37 -0.09 7.08
CA LEU A 43 6.22 0.14 7.97
C LEU A 43 5.92 -1.09 8.85
N ALA A 44 5.98 -2.29 8.27
CA ALA A 44 5.75 -3.54 8.99
C ALA A 44 6.80 -3.76 10.10
N ARG A 45 8.06 -3.46 9.80
CA ARG A 45 9.15 -3.55 10.79
C ARG A 45 9.00 -2.52 11.91
N GLU A 46 8.81 -1.26 11.55
CA GLU A 46 8.78 -0.14 12.49
C GLU A 46 7.58 -0.20 13.43
N ARG A 47 6.38 -0.49 12.91
CA ARG A 47 5.15 -0.47 13.71
C ARG A 47 4.79 -1.79 14.37
N HIS A 48 5.24 -2.92 13.81
CA HIS A 48 4.87 -4.24 14.32
C HIS A 48 6.06 -5.06 14.79
N GLY A 49 7.26 -4.49 14.82
CA GLY A 49 8.47 -5.16 15.32
C GLY A 49 8.84 -6.43 14.54
N LEU A 50 8.43 -6.52 13.28
CA LEU A 50 8.72 -7.68 12.46
C LEU A 50 10.20 -7.74 12.12
N PRO A 51 10.79 -8.96 12.04
CA PRO A 51 12.20 -9.11 11.73
C PRO A 51 12.53 -8.59 10.33
N ASP A 52 13.79 -8.19 10.16
CA ASP A 52 14.34 -7.94 8.85
C ASP A 52 14.48 -9.25 8.08
N ARG A 53 13.83 -9.35 6.93
CA ARG A 53 13.86 -10.53 6.07
C ARG A 53 14.34 -10.13 4.69
N SER A 54 15.26 -10.91 4.14
CA SER A 54 15.72 -10.77 2.76
C SER A 54 14.90 -11.69 1.85
N SER A 55 14.53 -11.21 0.66
CA SER A 55 13.91 -12.06 -0.35
C SER A 55 14.85 -13.20 -0.81
N ALA A 56 16.16 -12.98 -0.76
CA ALA A 56 17.17 -13.98 -1.16
C ALA A 56 17.22 -15.19 -0.21
N ASP A 57 16.93 -14.98 1.09
CA ASP A 57 17.02 -16.01 2.11
C ASP A 57 15.64 -16.58 2.50
N PHE A 58 14.58 -16.06 1.88
CA PHE A 58 13.21 -16.43 2.23
C PHE A 58 12.74 -17.65 1.41
N PRO A 59 12.28 -18.74 2.04
CA PRO A 59 11.90 -19.98 1.35
C PRO A 59 10.50 -19.85 0.72
N GLY A 60 10.35 -19.02 -0.29
CA GLY A 60 9.09 -18.81 -1.00
C GLY A 60 9.28 -18.51 -2.47
N GLU A 61 8.31 -18.83 -3.28
CA GLU A 61 8.26 -18.47 -4.69
C GLU A 61 7.59 -17.12 -4.86
N PHE A 62 8.37 -16.12 -5.26
CA PHE A 62 7.84 -14.77 -5.45
C PHE A 62 7.10 -14.62 -6.78
N VAL A 63 5.93 -14.01 -6.70
CA VAL A 63 5.08 -13.68 -7.85
C VAL A 63 5.25 -12.19 -8.16
N PRO A 64 5.90 -11.85 -9.29
CA PRO A 64 6.12 -10.45 -9.65
C PRO A 64 4.81 -9.77 -10.06
N PHE A 65 4.76 -8.45 -9.89
CA PHE A 65 3.65 -7.65 -10.39
C PHE A 65 3.61 -7.67 -11.92
N THR A 66 2.41 -7.86 -12.48
CA THR A 66 2.14 -7.66 -13.91
C THR A 66 0.95 -6.73 -14.12
N ALA A 67 0.91 -6.05 -15.26
CA ALA A 67 -0.21 -5.19 -15.63
C ALA A 67 -1.52 -5.97 -15.81
N GLN A 68 -1.42 -7.26 -16.18
CA GLN A 68 -2.56 -8.15 -16.37
C GLN A 68 -3.16 -8.60 -15.03
N THR A 69 -2.31 -9.06 -14.11
CA THR A 69 -2.77 -9.56 -12.81
C THR A 69 -3.04 -8.41 -11.84
N ARG A 70 -2.29 -7.32 -11.94
CA ARG A 70 -2.29 -6.16 -11.02
C ARG A 70 -2.10 -6.55 -9.56
N MET A 71 -1.36 -7.64 -9.35
CA MET A 71 -1.01 -8.22 -8.05
C MET A 71 0.44 -8.68 -8.07
N SER A 72 1.06 -8.67 -6.90
CA SER A 72 2.32 -9.34 -6.60
C SER A 72 2.18 -10.13 -5.32
N GLY A 73 3.15 -11.00 -5.01
CA GLY A 73 3.06 -11.76 -3.78
C GLY A 73 4.12 -12.84 -3.64
N VAL A 74 3.81 -13.83 -2.82
CA VAL A 74 4.68 -14.97 -2.57
C VAL A 74 3.86 -16.22 -2.24
N ASP A 75 4.28 -17.36 -2.74
CA ASP A 75 3.77 -18.67 -2.41
C ASP A 75 4.73 -19.36 -1.43
N LEU A 76 4.19 -19.84 -0.30
CA LEU A 76 4.96 -20.41 0.80
C LEU A 76 4.45 -21.78 1.15
N GLN A 77 5.37 -22.71 1.42
CA GLN A 77 5.02 -23.95 2.10
C GLN A 77 4.89 -23.69 3.61
N SER A 78 3.77 -24.08 4.19
CA SER A 78 3.55 -24.04 5.63
C SER A 78 3.13 -25.41 6.15
N PRO A 79 3.18 -25.66 7.46
CA PRO A 79 2.70 -26.92 8.05
C PRO A 79 1.22 -27.21 7.76
N GLN A 80 0.44 -26.15 7.45
CA GLN A 80 -0.98 -26.25 7.12
C GLN A 80 -1.23 -26.34 5.60
N GLY A 81 -0.18 -26.39 4.78
CA GLY A 81 -0.25 -26.45 3.33
C GLY A 81 0.29 -25.19 2.64
N LEU A 82 0.02 -25.07 1.35
CA LEU A 82 0.47 -23.92 0.56
C LEU A 82 -0.29 -22.64 0.96
N ARG A 83 0.44 -21.61 1.35
CA ARG A 83 -0.08 -20.26 1.53
C ARG A 83 0.24 -19.43 0.30
N SER A 84 -0.75 -18.71 -0.18
CA SER A 84 -0.63 -17.87 -1.37
C SER A 84 -0.94 -16.41 -1.02
N LEU A 85 0.11 -15.70 -0.60
CA LEU A 85 -0.02 -14.28 -0.23
C LEU A 85 -0.03 -13.41 -1.48
N ARG A 86 -1.03 -12.57 -1.61
CA ARG A 86 -1.17 -11.61 -2.72
C ARG A 86 -1.46 -10.22 -2.19
N LYS A 87 -0.82 -9.22 -2.78
CA LYS A 87 -1.17 -7.80 -2.60
C LYS A 87 -1.39 -7.14 -3.95
N GLY A 88 -2.33 -6.23 -4.04
CA GLY A 88 -2.60 -5.53 -5.29
C GLY A 88 -3.85 -4.66 -5.27
N ALA A 89 -4.27 -4.27 -6.46
CA ALA A 89 -5.48 -3.49 -6.65
C ALA A 89 -6.73 -4.22 -6.13
N ALA A 90 -7.62 -3.50 -5.50
CA ALA A 90 -8.78 -4.07 -4.81
C ALA A 90 -9.65 -4.96 -5.70
N ASP A 91 -9.92 -4.54 -6.93
CA ASP A 91 -10.70 -5.31 -7.90
C ASP A 91 -9.98 -6.60 -8.36
N ALA A 92 -8.65 -6.56 -8.47
CA ALA A 92 -7.85 -7.71 -8.86
C ALA A 92 -7.79 -8.75 -7.73
N VAL A 93 -7.52 -8.31 -6.50
CA VAL A 93 -7.49 -9.20 -5.32
C VAL A 93 -8.89 -9.76 -5.04
N ARG A 94 -9.96 -8.99 -5.23
CA ARG A 94 -11.34 -9.49 -5.12
C ARG A 94 -11.56 -10.68 -6.06
N ARG A 95 -11.30 -10.52 -7.36
CA ARG A 95 -11.45 -11.60 -8.33
C ARG A 95 -10.62 -12.84 -7.97
N HIS A 96 -9.39 -12.63 -7.48
CA HIS A 96 -8.53 -13.72 -7.05
C HIS A 96 -9.11 -14.49 -5.87
N VAL A 97 -9.58 -13.79 -4.84
CA VAL A 97 -10.21 -14.37 -3.64
C VAL A 97 -11.50 -15.12 -3.99
N GLU A 98 -12.37 -14.53 -4.82
CA GLU A 98 -13.62 -15.13 -5.26
C GLU A 98 -13.38 -16.37 -6.13
N ALA A 99 -12.38 -16.35 -7.01
CA ALA A 99 -11.96 -17.52 -7.80
C ALA A 99 -11.40 -18.65 -6.92
N ALA A 100 -10.81 -18.32 -5.77
CA ALA A 100 -10.37 -19.29 -4.76
C ALA A 100 -11.50 -19.76 -3.83
N GLY A 101 -12.76 -19.40 -4.09
CA GLY A 101 -13.93 -19.78 -3.29
C GLY A 101 -14.15 -18.93 -2.02
N GLY A 102 -13.41 -17.84 -1.87
CA GLY A 102 -13.58 -16.90 -0.77
C GLY A 102 -14.61 -15.80 -1.04
N SER A 103 -14.73 -14.88 -0.10
CA SER A 103 -15.58 -13.69 -0.22
C SER A 103 -14.79 -12.42 0.09
N PHE A 104 -15.21 -11.32 -0.52
CA PHE A 104 -14.63 -10.00 -0.24
C PHE A 104 -15.50 -9.26 0.77
N PRO A 105 -15.04 -9.06 2.03
CA PRO A 105 -15.87 -8.48 3.08
C PRO A 105 -16.28 -7.03 2.77
N ALA A 106 -17.55 -6.68 3.03
CA ALA A 106 -18.06 -5.33 2.83
C ALA A 106 -17.27 -4.28 3.62
N GLN A 107 -16.80 -4.63 4.83
CA GLN A 107 -15.96 -3.74 5.64
C GLN A 107 -14.62 -3.42 4.97
N VAL A 108 -14.02 -4.37 4.27
CA VAL A 108 -12.79 -4.14 3.48
C VAL A 108 -13.07 -3.20 2.32
N GLN A 109 -14.24 -3.36 1.64
CA GLN A 109 -14.64 -2.42 0.58
C GLN A 109 -14.81 -0.99 1.12
N LEU A 110 -15.43 -0.84 2.30
CA LEU A 110 -15.54 0.48 2.94
C LEU A 110 -14.17 1.08 3.25
N SER A 111 -13.21 0.27 3.69
CA SER A 111 -11.82 0.72 3.91
C SER A 111 -11.16 1.17 2.61
N VAL A 112 -11.31 0.41 1.52
CA VAL A 112 -10.81 0.76 0.19
C VAL A 112 -11.40 2.10 -0.27
N ASP A 113 -12.72 2.27 -0.14
CA ASP A 113 -13.40 3.50 -0.55
C ASP A 113 -12.99 4.72 0.29
N ASN A 114 -12.80 4.51 1.59
CA ASN A 114 -12.36 5.58 2.50
C ASN A 114 -10.93 6.03 2.19
N VAL A 115 -10.01 5.09 1.97
CA VAL A 115 -8.63 5.38 1.56
C VAL A 115 -8.63 6.15 0.23
N SER A 116 -9.40 5.69 -0.76
CA SER A 116 -9.50 6.35 -2.06
C SER A 116 -10.08 7.77 -1.97
N ARG A 117 -11.12 7.97 -1.13
CA ARG A 117 -11.71 9.31 -0.92
C ARG A 117 -10.75 10.32 -0.28
N LYS A 118 -9.79 9.85 0.51
CA LYS A 118 -8.72 10.70 1.08
C LYS A 118 -7.63 11.04 0.06
N GLY A 119 -7.72 10.53 -1.18
CA GLY A 119 -6.70 10.68 -2.19
C GLY A 119 -5.51 9.73 -2.04
N SER A 120 -5.55 8.81 -1.09
CA SER A 120 -4.56 7.75 -0.90
C SER A 120 -4.84 6.56 -1.84
N THR A 121 -3.86 5.68 -2.01
CA THR A 121 -3.99 4.47 -2.82
C THR A 121 -4.17 3.26 -1.90
N PRO A 122 -5.29 2.52 -2.00
CA PRO A 122 -5.47 1.28 -1.27
C PRO A 122 -4.84 0.10 -2.02
N LEU A 123 -4.03 -0.70 -1.32
CA LEU A 123 -3.65 -2.03 -1.75
C LEU A 123 -4.31 -3.06 -0.84
N VAL A 124 -4.95 -4.06 -1.41
CA VAL A 124 -5.55 -5.15 -0.65
C VAL A 124 -4.57 -6.30 -0.52
N VAL A 125 -4.55 -6.94 0.66
CA VAL A 125 -3.74 -8.13 0.96
C VAL A 125 -4.67 -9.31 1.22
N ALA A 126 -4.33 -10.46 0.63
CA ALA A 126 -5.06 -11.71 0.81
C ALA A 126 -4.10 -12.89 1.03
N ASP A 127 -4.59 -13.94 1.69
CA ASP A 127 -3.95 -15.26 1.83
C ASP A 127 -4.92 -16.29 1.26
N GLY A 128 -4.63 -16.78 0.06
CA GLY A 128 -5.55 -17.64 -0.70
C GLY A 128 -6.95 -17.03 -0.85
N ALA A 129 -7.96 -17.71 -0.32
CA ALA A 129 -9.36 -17.29 -0.35
C ALA A 129 -9.74 -16.24 0.72
N LYS A 130 -8.81 -15.86 1.61
CA LYS A 130 -9.09 -14.97 2.75
C LYS A 130 -8.50 -13.58 2.53
N VAL A 131 -9.34 -12.54 2.55
CA VAL A 131 -8.87 -11.15 2.59
C VAL A 131 -8.36 -10.84 3.99
N LEU A 132 -7.14 -10.29 4.08
CA LEU A 132 -6.50 -9.93 5.35
C LEU A 132 -6.68 -8.45 5.71
N GLY A 133 -6.79 -7.57 4.72
CA GLY A 133 -7.00 -6.14 4.96
C GLY A 133 -6.47 -5.25 3.84
N VAL A 134 -6.28 -3.98 4.17
CA VAL A 134 -5.87 -2.92 3.24
C VAL A 134 -4.60 -2.26 3.74
N ILE A 135 -3.68 -1.96 2.83
CA ILE A 135 -2.53 -1.08 3.04
C ILE A 135 -2.90 0.28 2.46
N GLU A 136 -2.81 1.35 3.25
CA GLU A 136 -2.92 2.71 2.75
C GLU A 136 -1.56 3.21 2.27
N LEU A 137 -1.46 3.55 0.98
CA LEU A 137 -0.31 4.25 0.41
C LEU A 137 -0.66 5.72 0.21
N LYS A 138 0.18 6.62 0.73
CA LYS A 138 0.00 8.07 0.62
C LYS A 138 1.18 8.70 -0.10
N ASP A 139 0.90 9.67 -0.98
CA ASP A 139 1.94 10.52 -1.53
C ASP A 139 2.53 11.40 -0.42
N ILE A 140 3.83 11.30 -0.22
CA ILE A 140 4.51 12.13 0.79
C ILE A 140 5.15 13.32 0.08
N VAL A 141 4.81 14.50 0.57
CA VAL A 141 5.51 15.73 0.17
C VAL A 141 6.95 15.66 0.67
N LYS A 142 7.92 15.84 -0.23
CA LYS A 142 9.34 15.77 0.14
C LYS A 142 9.66 16.75 1.28
N PRO A 143 10.45 16.34 2.28
CA PRO A 143 10.92 17.24 3.33
C PRO A 143 11.58 18.50 2.73
N GLY A 144 11.35 19.66 3.33
CA GLY A 144 11.91 20.95 2.88
C GLY A 144 11.16 21.62 1.72
N MET A 145 10.14 20.97 1.12
CA MET A 145 9.34 21.62 0.06
C MET A 145 8.48 22.76 0.60
N ARG A 146 8.05 22.65 1.83
CA ARG A 146 7.26 23.62 2.57
C ARG A 146 8.01 24.95 2.72
N GLU A 147 9.21 24.85 3.22
CA GLU A 147 10.11 26.00 3.44
C GLU A 147 10.42 26.67 2.09
N ARG A 148 10.69 25.89 1.05
CA ARG A 148 10.94 26.39 -0.30
C ARG A 148 9.73 27.12 -0.88
N PHE A 149 8.52 26.58 -0.72
CA PHE A 149 7.31 27.28 -1.18
C PHE A 149 7.03 28.56 -0.38
N ALA A 150 7.32 28.57 0.92
CA ALA A 150 7.21 29.77 1.74
C ALA A 150 8.21 30.85 1.29
N GLU A 151 9.44 30.45 0.94
CA GLU A 151 10.47 31.35 0.44
C GLU A 151 10.11 31.92 -0.94
N LEU A 152 9.65 31.08 -1.87
CA LEU A 152 9.17 31.53 -3.19
C LEU A 152 8.02 32.53 -3.05
N ARG A 153 7.07 32.29 -2.14
CA ARG A 153 5.95 33.23 -1.87
C ARG A 153 6.46 34.56 -1.31
N ARG A 154 7.45 34.55 -0.42
CA ARG A 154 8.07 35.80 0.10
C ARG A 154 8.78 36.59 -1.01
N MET A 155 9.29 35.92 -2.02
CA MET A 155 9.90 36.53 -3.21
C MET A 155 8.84 37.00 -4.24
N GLY A 156 7.56 36.88 -3.95
CA GLY A 156 6.48 37.27 -4.85
C GLY A 156 6.19 36.26 -5.98
N ILE A 157 6.81 35.07 -5.93
CA ILE A 157 6.64 34.02 -6.95
C ILE A 157 5.38 33.21 -6.63
N LYS A 158 4.42 33.18 -7.56
CA LYS A 158 3.25 32.30 -7.46
C LYS A 158 3.62 30.90 -7.91
N THR A 159 3.32 29.92 -7.05
CA THR A 159 3.46 28.51 -7.39
C THR A 159 2.12 27.94 -7.86
N VAL A 160 2.12 27.21 -8.96
CA VAL A 160 0.94 26.56 -9.54
C VAL A 160 1.21 25.08 -9.62
N MET A 161 0.31 24.26 -9.07
CA MET A 161 0.37 22.81 -9.21
C MET A 161 -0.38 22.40 -10.49
N VAL A 162 0.34 21.78 -11.41
CA VAL A 162 -0.23 21.13 -12.58
C VAL A 162 -0.15 19.64 -12.37
N THR A 163 -1.29 18.94 -12.39
CA THR A 163 -1.36 17.49 -12.14
C THR A 163 -2.44 16.87 -13.01
N GLY A 164 -2.21 15.64 -13.45
CA GLY A 164 -3.22 14.78 -14.09
C GLY A 164 -3.96 13.88 -13.11
N ASP A 165 -3.69 14.02 -11.79
CA ASP A 165 -4.33 13.23 -10.75
C ASP A 165 -5.78 13.69 -10.49
N ASN A 166 -6.53 12.87 -9.74
CA ASN A 166 -7.86 13.20 -9.27
C ASN A 166 -7.85 14.54 -8.51
N PRO A 167 -8.81 15.45 -8.77
CA PRO A 167 -8.91 16.76 -8.11
C PRO A 167 -8.90 16.72 -6.58
N LEU A 168 -9.46 15.67 -5.96
CA LEU A 168 -9.46 15.50 -4.50
C LEU A 168 -8.04 15.20 -3.97
N THR A 169 -7.27 14.37 -4.67
CA THR A 169 -5.87 14.10 -4.36
C THR A 169 -5.03 15.37 -4.52
N ALA A 170 -5.24 16.09 -5.61
CA ALA A 170 -4.55 17.36 -5.87
C ALA A 170 -4.84 18.41 -4.79
N ALA A 171 -6.11 18.54 -4.37
CA ALA A 171 -6.51 19.46 -3.32
C ALA A 171 -5.90 19.09 -1.97
N ALA A 172 -5.86 17.79 -1.62
CA ALA A 172 -5.26 17.31 -0.38
C ALA A 172 -3.74 17.61 -0.33
N ILE A 173 -3.02 17.32 -1.43
CA ILE A 173 -1.58 17.60 -1.54
C ILE A 173 -1.32 19.12 -1.54
N ALA A 174 -2.13 19.90 -2.22
CA ALA A 174 -2.02 21.35 -2.22
C ALA A 174 -2.28 21.94 -0.84
N ALA A 175 -3.27 21.44 -0.12
CA ALA A 175 -3.55 21.84 1.26
C ALA A 175 -2.39 21.47 2.18
N GLU A 176 -1.82 20.27 2.06
CA GLU A 176 -0.66 19.84 2.84
C GLU A 176 0.60 20.68 2.52
N ALA A 177 0.78 21.09 1.27
CA ALA A 177 1.88 21.96 0.85
C ALA A 177 1.64 23.46 1.17
N ALA A 178 0.38 23.88 1.33
CA ALA A 178 -0.02 25.28 1.55
C ALA A 178 -0.48 25.60 2.98
N ALA A 179 -1.06 24.61 3.69
CA ALA A 179 -1.65 24.78 5.04
C ALA A 179 -0.61 24.81 6.14
N MET A 180 0.49 25.06 5.72
CA MET A 180 1.63 25.17 6.55
C MET A 180 2.39 26.39 6.02
#